data_a9cc5cf55b3d4a23706c3944bd15abdc
#
_entry.id   a9cc5cf55b3d4a23706c3944bd15abdc
#
_cell.length_a   1.000
_cell.length_b   1.000
_cell.length_c   1.000
_cell.angle_alpha   90.00
_cell.angle_beta   90.00
_cell.angle_gamma   90.00
#
_symmetry.space_group_name_H-M   'P 1'
#
loop_
_entity.id
_entity.type
_entity.pdbx_description
1 polymer ?
#
loop_
_entity_poly.entity_id
_entity_poly.type
_entity_poly.pdbx_seq_one_letter_code
_entity_poly.pdbx_strand_id
1 'polypeptide(L)'
;MAHQDVAYKGAWGVARFGKRKWGYDPDQVDAFLDRAHALYESEDAHLTQQDIQNVSFDLSKGGYDITQVDAALSRLEQAVVDKQTTREITEHGRVAWKAQTEELYRQVCEHADRGTGERFARGHDRRPSYDRKQVDRLIDQIVDKAAAGLGVAGVSEQDVRKLADLNSGAVSNVVFTQRKGKNGYDERQVDYYLNSCVQLLSRLESFARVSDYVGGGHESGGSRRSSGARSAS
;
A
#
# COMPACT_ATOMS: atom_id res chain seq x y z
N MET A 1 32.45 -8.71 -29.79
CA MET A 1 32.74 -7.64 -28.82
C MET A 1 31.43 -7.18 -28.22
N ALA A 2 31.16 -7.64 -27.01
CA ALA A 2 29.95 -7.21 -26.27
C ALA A 2 30.21 -5.81 -25.72
N HIS A 3 29.53 -4.81 -26.26
CA HIS A 3 29.48 -3.51 -25.63
C HIS A 3 28.74 -3.66 -24.29
N GLN A 4 29.49 -3.59 -23.20
CA GLN A 4 28.93 -3.35 -21.88
C GLN A 4 28.27 -1.98 -21.95
N ASP A 5 26.91 -1.96 -22.00
CA ASP A 5 26.11 -0.78 -21.74
C ASP A 5 26.40 -0.37 -20.28
N VAL A 6 27.28 0.59 -20.10
CA VAL A 6 27.53 1.21 -18.80
C VAL A 6 26.23 1.88 -18.40
N ALA A 7 25.52 1.27 -17.46
CA ALA A 7 24.30 1.84 -16.89
C ALA A 7 24.69 3.15 -16.19
N TYR A 8 24.30 4.27 -16.76
CA TYR A 8 24.47 5.59 -16.13
C TYR A 8 23.46 5.67 -14.97
N LYS A 9 23.93 5.90 -13.76
CA LYS A 9 23.04 6.14 -12.61
C LYS A 9 22.63 7.60 -12.58
N GLY A 10 21.32 7.85 -12.50
CA GLY A 10 20.77 9.18 -12.30
C GLY A 10 20.94 9.68 -10.86
N ALA A 11 20.38 10.85 -10.56
CA ALA A 11 20.48 11.55 -9.27
C ALA A 11 20.04 10.68 -8.08
N TRP A 12 19.03 9.83 -8.26
CA TRP A 12 18.48 8.93 -7.23
C TRP A 12 19.07 7.50 -7.24
N GLY A 13 20.17 7.31 -7.94
CA GLY A 13 20.82 6.00 -8.03
C GLY A 13 20.10 5.00 -8.93
N VAL A 14 19.05 5.43 -9.64
CA VAL A 14 18.28 4.62 -10.59
C VAL A 14 19.06 4.51 -11.90
N ALA A 15 19.15 3.29 -12.45
CA ALA A 15 19.85 3.04 -13.71
C ALA A 15 19.06 3.63 -14.90
N ARG A 16 19.80 4.15 -15.89
CA ARG A 16 19.24 4.59 -17.17
C ARG A 16 19.47 3.55 -18.24
N PHE A 17 18.50 3.38 -19.10
CA PHE A 17 18.68 2.56 -20.29
C PHE A 17 19.61 3.22 -21.33
N GLY A 18 20.23 2.39 -22.17
CA GLY A 18 20.94 2.89 -23.35
C GLY A 18 19.98 3.59 -24.33
N LYS A 19 20.52 4.48 -25.18
CA LYS A 19 19.78 5.38 -26.11
C LYS A 19 18.73 4.72 -27.01
N ARG A 20 18.71 3.39 -27.11
CA ARG A 20 17.76 2.63 -27.95
C ARG A 20 16.59 2.04 -27.19
N LYS A 21 16.64 1.97 -25.86
CA LYS A 21 15.58 1.43 -25.03
C LYS A 21 14.72 2.56 -24.47
N TRP A 22 13.43 2.30 -24.34
CA TRP A 22 12.47 3.18 -23.71
C TRP A 22 12.45 2.96 -22.19
N GLY A 23 12.41 4.02 -21.43
CA GLY A 23 12.26 4.04 -19.99
C GLY A 23 11.49 5.28 -19.58
N TYR A 24 11.23 5.48 -18.29
CA TYR A 24 10.58 6.70 -17.80
C TYR A 24 11.44 7.93 -18.05
N ASP A 25 10.78 9.04 -18.36
CA ASP A 25 11.44 10.33 -18.59
C ASP A 25 12.19 10.79 -17.33
N PRO A 26 13.52 10.97 -17.42
CA PRO A 26 14.33 11.27 -16.25
C PRO A 26 13.99 12.58 -15.58
N ASP A 27 13.65 13.62 -16.36
CA ASP A 27 13.37 14.95 -15.83
C ASP A 27 12.07 14.92 -15.02
N GLN A 28 11.07 14.16 -15.47
CA GLN A 28 9.81 13.97 -14.75
C GLN A 28 9.99 13.14 -13.47
N VAL A 29 10.76 12.05 -13.53
CA VAL A 29 11.06 11.20 -12.36
C VAL A 29 11.85 11.99 -11.33
N ASP A 30 12.92 12.68 -11.74
CA ASP A 30 13.74 13.47 -10.84
C ASP A 30 12.93 14.59 -10.18
N ALA A 31 12.14 15.34 -10.94
CA ALA A 31 11.27 16.41 -10.41
C ALA A 31 10.22 15.87 -9.41
N PHE A 32 9.67 14.69 -9.67
CA PHE A 32 8.74 14.05 -8.73
C PHE A 32 9.44 13.62 -7.44
N LEU A 33 10.58 12.93 -7.54
CA LEU A 33 11.32 12.43 -6.38
C LEU A 33 11.87 13.57 -5.52
N ASP A 34 12.36 14.67 -6.13
CA ASP A 34 12.80 15.87 -5.41
C ASP A 34 11.64 16.49 -4.61
N ARG A 35 10.47 16.65 -5.24
CA ARG A 35 9.26 17.13 -4.57
C ARG A 35 8.79 16.19 -3.49
N ALA A 36 8.78 14.89 -3.75
CA ALA A 36 8.37 13.89 -2.80
C ALA A 36 9.27 13.85 -1.56
N HIS A 37 10.59 14.00 -1.77
CA HIS A 37 11.56 14.10 -0.67
C HIS A 37 11.30 15.34 0.18
N ALA A 38 11.13 16.51 -0.44
CA ALA A 38 10.83 17.75 0.27
C ALA A 38 9.53 17.65 1.10
N LEU A 39 8.48 17.05 0.55
CA LEU A 39 7.21 16.83 1.25
C LEU A 39 7.35 15.79 2.38
N TYR A 40 8.16 14.75 2.17
CA TYR A 40 8.40 13.73 3.19
C TYR A 40 9.13 14.29 4.41
N GLU A 41 10.09 15.21 4.20
CA GLU A 41 10.84 15.87 5.28
C GLU A 41 10.06 17.03 5.95
N SER A 42 9.01 17.55 5.29
CA SER A 42 8.20 18.65 5.82
C SER A 42 7.35 18.22 7.03
N GLU A 43 7.19 19.16 7.98
CA GLU A 43 6.25 19.01 9.10
C GLU A 43 4.85 19.50 8.73
N ASP A 44 4.76 20.51 7.86
CA ASP A 44 3.49 21.19 7.52
C ASP A 44 2.78 20.58 6.30
N ALA A 45 3.57 20.13 5.31
CA ALA A 45 3.04 19.54 4.09
C ALA A 45 3.40 18.06 4.01
N HIS A 46 2.42 17.23 3.72
CA HIS A 46 2.61 15.77 3.76
C HIS A 46 2.46 15.17 2.37
N LEU A 47 3.42 14.31 2.01
CA LEU A 47 3.27 13.38 0.90
C LEU A 47 2.26 12.32 1.31
N THR A 48 1.27 12.07 0.46
CA THR A 48 0.26 11.04 0.70
C THR A 48 0.51 9.79 -0.15
N GLN A 49 -0.04 8.67 0.27
CA GLN A 49 -0.04 7.44 -0.52
C GLN A 49 -0.63 7.67 -1.92
N GLN A 50 -1.73 8.43 -2.02
CA GLN A 50 -2.39 8.75 -3.27
C GLN A 50 -1.54 9.60 -4.22
N ASP A 51 -0.72 10.50 -3.70
CA ASP A 51 0.20 11.30 -4.53
C ASP A 51 1.20 10.41 -5.26
N ILE A 52 1.63 9.32 -4.62
CA ILE A 52 2.57 8.36 -5.21
C ILE A 52 1.84 7.44 -6.20
N GLN A 53 0.66 6.94 -5.84
CA GLN A 53 -0.12 6.04 -6.69
C GLN A 53 -0.64 6.69 -7.97
N ASN A 54 -0.93 7.99 -7.94
CA ASN A 54 -1.44 8.73 -9.07
C ASN A 54 -0.35 9.30 -9.99
N VAL A 55 0.94 9.13 -9.64
CA VAL A 55 2.01 9.63 -10.50
C VAL A 55 2.11 8.79 -11.78
N SER A 56 2.34 9.45 -12.88
CA SER A 56 2.64 8.83 -14.16
C SER A 56 3.77 9.57 -14.85
N PHE A 57 4.60 8.85 -15.58
CA PHE A 57 5.72 9.41 -16.30
C PHE A 57 5.62 9.04 -17.79
N ASP A 58 5.99 9.98 -18.61
CA ASP A 58 6.15 9.72 -20.04
C ASP A 58 7.34 8.79 -20.29
N LEU A 59 7.32 8.14 -21.45
CA LEU A 59 8.43 7.30 -21.87
C LEU A 59 9.40 8.08 -22.76
N SER A 60 10.69 7.99 -22.47
CA SER A 60 11.77 8.57 -23.29
C SER A 60 12.84 7.54 -23.65
N LYS A 61 13.54 7.74 -24.79
CA LYS A 61 14.67 6.90 -25.18
C LYS A 61 15.87 7.21 -24.28
N GLY A 62 16.45 6.15 -23.70
CA GLY A 62 17.53 6.29 -22.73
C GLY A 62 17.03 6.79 -21.37
N GLY A 63 15.72 6.65 -21.12
CA GLY A 63 15.09 6.95 -19.85
C GLY A 63 15.51 6.04 -18.70
N TYR A 64 14.95 6.25 -17.51
CA TYR A 64 15.18 5.41 -16.36
C TYR A 64 14.59 4.01 -16.52
N ASP A 65 15.24 3.02 -15.93
CA ASP A 65 14.72 1.65 -15.84
C ASP A 65 13.39 1.65 -15.09
N ILE A 66 12.33 1.28 -15.80
CA ILE A 66 10.95 1.28 -15.30
C ILE A 66 10.84 0.47 -14.01
N THR A 67 11.41 -0.73 -14.00
CA THR A 67 11.33 -1.63 -12.82
C THR A 67 12.00 -1.02 -11.59
N GLN A 68 13.12 -0.30 -11.78
CA GLN A 68 13.81 0.33 -10.67
C GLN A 68 13.07 1.56 -10.14
N VAL A 69 12.46 2.35 -11.03
CA VAL A 69 11.60 3.48 -10.62
C VAL A 69 10.39 2.96 -9.87
N ASP A 70 9.68 1.98 -10.42
CA ASP A 70 8.49 1.40 -9.77
C ASP A 70 8.83 0.81 -8.39
N ALA A 71 9.98 0.13 -8.26
CA ALA A 71 10.46 -0.36 -6.98
C ALA A 71 10.84 0.78 -6.00
N ALA A 72 11.34 1.91 -6.49
CA ALA A 72 11.62 3.08 -5.66
C ALA A 72 10.33 3.74 -5.18
N LEU A 73 9.34 3.90 -6.06
CA LEU A 73 8.01 4.42 -5.70
C LEU A 73 7.31 3.54 -4.67
N SER A 74 7.37 2.22 -4.83
CA SER A 74 6.78 1.27 -3.87
C SER A 74 7.44 1.39 -2.48
N ARG A 75 8.76 1.55 -2.40
CA ARG A 75 9.45 1.78 -1.11
C ARG A 75 9.08 3.13 -0.50
N LEU A 76 8.98 4.17 -1.32
CA LEU A 76 8.55 5.49 -0.86
C LEU A 76 7.12 5.45 -0.32
N GLU A 77 6.22 4.78 -1.02
CA GLU A 77 4.83 4.58 -0.58
C GLU A 77 4.77 3.89 0.79
N GLN A 78 5.52 2.80 0.97
CA GLN A 78 5.60 2.11 2.27
C GLN A 78 6.13 3.03 3.37
N ALA A 79 7.20 3.79 3.11
CA ALA A 79 7.77 4.72 4.08
C ALA A 79 6.79 5.83 4.48
N VAL A 80 6.02 6.35 3.53
CA VAL A 80 4.98 7.37 3.78
C VAL A 80 3.88 6.80 4.66
N VAL A 81 3.37 5.61 4.36
CA VAL A 81 2.33 4.96 5.16
C VAL A 81 2.84 4.61 6.56
N ASP A 82 4.09 4.15 6.68
CA ASP A 82 4.70 3.84 7.98
C ASP A 82 4.88 5.10 8.84
N LYS A 83 5.32 6.22 8.24
CA LYS A 83 5.42 7.51 8.92
C LYS A 83 4.06 7.99 9.39
N GLN A 84 3.03 7.91 8.55
CA GLN A 84 1.67 8.29 8.90
C GLN A 84 1.11 7.41 10.02
N THR A 85 1.23 6.09 9.93
CA THR A 85 0.77 5.13 10.95
C THR A 85 1.45 5.40 12.30
N THR A 86 2.76 5.62 12.29
CA THR A 86 3.52 5.95 13.50
C THR A 86 3.04 7.24 14.13
N ARG A 87 2.82 8.28 13.31
CA ARG A 87 2.30 9.57 13.77
C ARG A 87 0.91 9.44 14.39
N GLU A 88 -0.03 8.81 13.69
CA GLU A 88 -1.40 8.59 14.18
C GLU A 88 -1.43 7.85 15.52
N ILE A 89 -0.59 6.80 15.65
CA ILE A 89 -0.48 6.04 16.90
C ILE A 89 0.14 6.88 18.02
N THR A 90 1.14 7.72 17.70
CA THR A 90 1.80 8.57 18.69
C THR A 90 0.89 9.69 19.17
N GLU A 91 0.12 10.31 18.28
CA GLU A 91 -0.77 11.44 18.58
C GLU A 91 -2.09 10.99 19.22
N HIS A 92 -2.67 9.88 18.78
CA HIS A 92 -4.03 9.51 19.11
C HIS A 92 -4.14 8.16 19.84
N GLY A 93 -3.06 7.39 19.86
CA GLY A 93 -3.02 6.07 20.48
C GLY A 93 -3.48 4.93 19.56
N ARG A 94 -3.08 3.70 19.93
CA ARG A 94 -3.41 2.49 19.18
C ARG A 94 -4.91 2.21 19.08
N VAL A 95 -5.68 2.56 20.12
CA VAL A 95 -7.12 2.32 20.15
C VAL A 95 -7.83 3.19 19.09
N ALA A 96 -7.47 4.46 18.99
CA ALA A 96 -8.04 5.36 18.00
C ALA A 96 -7.63 4.94 16.57
N TRP A 97 -6.37 4.57 16.37
CA TRP A 97 -5.90 4.03 15.09
C TRP A 97 -6.70 2.78 14.67
N LYS A 98 -6.92 1.84 15.60
CA LYS A 98 -7.69 0.62 15.35
C LYS A 98 -9.13 0.95 14.98
N ALA A 99 -9.79 1.82 15.73
CA ALA A 99 -11.18 2.22 15.46
C ALA A 99 -11.34 2.84 14.06
N GLN A 100 -10.41 3.69 13.64
CA GLN A 100 -10.41 4.28 12.28
C GLN A 100 -10.19 3.20 11.20
N THR A 101 -9.34 2.23 11.47
CA THR A 101 -9.07 1.14 10.52
C THR A 101 -10.25 0.17 10.43
N GLU A 102 -10.94 -0.11 11.55
CA GLU A 102 -12.19 -0.87 11.58
C GLU A 102 -13.32 -0.16 10.84
N GLU A 103 -13.39 1.16 10.91
CA GLU A 103 -14.35 1.97 10.15
C GLU A 103 -14.10 1.84 8.64
N LEU A 104 -12.85 1.93 8.21
CA LEU A 104 -12.48 1.71 6.80
C LEU A 104 -12.80 0.28 6.34
N TYR A 105 -12.53 -0.71 7.19
CA TYR A 105 -12.90 -2.09 6.93
C TYR A 105 -14.40 -2.26 6.75
N ARG A 106 -15.21 -1.63 7.61
CA ARG A 106 -16.68 -1.66 7.50
C ARG A 106 -17.18 -1.07 6.18
N GLN A 107 -16.61 0.06 5.74
CA GLN A 107 -16.93 0.65 4.44
C GLN A 107 -16.57 -0.28 3.26
N VAL A 108 -15.46 -0.99 3.35
CA VAL A 108 -15.08 -2.01 2.36
C VAL A 108 -16.09 -3.16 2.36
N CYS A 109 -16.53 -3.64 3.52
CA CYS A 109 -17.52 -4.72 3.64
C CYS A 109 -18.89 -4.37 3.06
N GLU A 110 -19.33 -3.11 3.08
CA GLU A 110 -20.61 -2.67 2.51
C GLU A 110 -20.79 -3.04 1.04
N HIS A 111 -19.72 -3.10 0.26
CA HIS A 111 -19.75 -3.57 -1.13
C HIS A 111 -19.62 -5.10 -1.22
N ALA A 112 -18.83 -5.70 -0.35
CA ALA A 112 -18.65 -7.14 -0.31
C ALA A 112 -19.93 -7.88 0.05
N ASP A 113 -20.76 -7.29 0.91
CA ASP A 113 -22.04 -7.86 1.37
C ASP A 113 -23.12 -7.88 0.28
N ARG A 114 -22.93 -7.21 -0.84
CA ARG A 114 -23.83 -7.30 -1.99
C ARG A 114 -23.69 -8.66 -2.67
N GLY A 115 -24.75 -9.10 -3.33
CA GLY A 115 -24.75 -10.39 -4.03
C GLY A 115 -23.65 -10.52 -5.07
N THR A 116 -23.10 -11.72 -5.20
CA THR A 116 -22.08 -12.05 -6.23
C THR A 116 -22.60 -11.67 -7.63
N GLY A 117 -21.84 -10.92 -8.38
CA GLY A 117 -22.24 -10.39 -9.69
C GLY A 117 -23.05 -9.09 -9.62
N GLU A 118 -23.33 -8.54 -8.41
CA GLU A 118 -24.15 -7.35 -8.19
C GLU A 118 -23.43 -6.27 -7.33
N ARG A 119 -22.15 -6.47 -7.01
CA ARG A 119 -21.37 -5.57 -6.14
C ARG A 119 -21.20 -4.18 -6.72
N PHE A 120 -21.10 -4.07 -8.03
CA PHE A 120 -20.98 -2.80 -8.74
C PHE A 120 -21.98 -2.73 -9.90
N ALA A 121 -22.18 -1.50 -10.41
CA ALA A 121 -22.95 -1.30 -11.62
C ALA A 121 -22.32 -2.06 -12.80
N ARG A 122 -23.16 -2.44 -13.74
CA ARG A 122 -22.71 -3.05 -14.99
C ARG A 122 -22.04 -2.00 -15.86
N GLY A 123 -21.02 -2.41 -16.60
CA GLY A 123 -20.36 -1.55 -17.57
C GLY A 123 -21.33 -0.99 -18.62
N HIS A 124 -20.95 0.15 -19.20
CA HIS A 124 -21.74 0.82 -20.23
C HIS A 124 -21.58 0.17 -21.60
N ASP A 125 -22.61 0.26 -22.43
CA ASP A 125 -22.61 -0.29 -23.77
C ASP A 125 -21.35 0.10 -24.56
N ARG A 126 -20.68 -0.88 -25.15
CA ARG A 126 -19.46 -0.79 -25.97
C ARG A 126 -18.19 -0.33 -25.26
N ARG A 127 -18.21 0.03 -23.97
CA ARG A 127 -17.00 0.34 -23.22
C ARG A 127 -16.39 -0.92 -22.61
N PRO A 128 -15.08 -0.94 -22.35
CA PRO A 128 -14.47 -1.97 -21.54
C PRO A 128 -15.12 -2.05 -20.15
N SER A 129 -15.10 -3.23 -19.58
CA SER A 129 -15.61 -3.53 -18.23
C SER A 129 -14.82 -4.69 -17.64
N TYR A 130 -14.75 -4.82 -16.32
CA TYR A 130 -13.99 -5.88 -15.66
C TYR A 130 -14.81 -7.16 -15.45
N ASP A 131 -14.14 -8.31 -15.55
CA ASP A 131 -14.75 -9.61 -15.27
C ASP A 131 -15.26 -9.67 -13.83
N ARG A 132 -16.58 -9.84 -13.68
CA ARG A 132 -17.26 -9.80 -12.37
C ARG A 132 -16.75 -10.87 -11.42
N LYS A 133 -16.51 -12.10 -11.93
CA LYS A 133 -16.07 -13.21 -11.08
C LYS A 133 -14.66 -12.98 -10.53
N GLN A 134 -13.78 -12.36 -11.33
CA GLN A 134 -12.43 -12.03 -10.88
C GLN A 134 -12.45 -10.93 -9.84
N VAL A 135 -13.24 -9.87 -10.07
CA VAL A 135 -13.42 -8.77 -9.12
C VAL A 135 -14.02 -9.28 -7.81
N ASP A 136 -15.13 -10.01 -7.87
CA ASP A 136 -15.80 -10.53 -6.67
C ASP A 136 -14.87 -11.42 -5.84
N ARG A 137 -14.11 -12.33 -6.49
CA ARG A 137 -13.14 -13.19 -5.81
C ARG A 137 -12.04 -12.38 -5.11
N LEU A 138 -11.52 -11.35 -5.77
CA LEU A 138 -10.48 -10.52 -5.18
C LEU A 138 -11.02 -9.78 -3.95
N ILE A 139 -12.25 -9.26 -4.03
CA ILE A 139 -12.89 -8.57 -2.90
C ILE A 139 -13.06 -9.51 -1.71
N ASP A 140 -13.55 -10.74 -1.93
CA ASP A 140 -13.67 -11.74 -0.87
C ASP A 140 -12.32 -11.98 -0.20
N GLN A 141 -11.27 -12.17 -0.98
CA GLN A 141 -9.91 -12.36 -0.48
C GLN A 141 -9.39 -11.15 0.33
N ILE A 142 -9.67 -9.92 -0.13
CA ILE A 142 -9.28 -8.70 0.58
C ILE A 142 -10.00 -8.60 1.93
N VAL A 143 -11.30 -8.86 1.95
CA VAL A 143 -12.10 -8.84 3.19
C VAL A 143 -11.59 -9.87 4.19
N ASP A 144 -11.35 -11.11 3.76
CA ASP A 144 -10.79 -12.17 4.62
C ASP A 144 -9.41 -11.79 5.17
N LYS A 145 -8.53 -11.24 4.31
CA LYS A 145 -7.20 -10.78 4.71
C LYS A 145 -7.27 -9.66 5.74
N ALA A 146 -8.13 -8.68 5.52
CA ALA A 146 -8.30 -7.55 6.42
C ALA A 146 -8.95 -7.97 7.74
N ALA A 147 -9.95 -8.85 7.72
CA ALA A 147 -10.56 -9.44 8.90
C ALA A 147 -9.51 -10.12 9.81
N ALA A 148 -8.64 -10.93 9.19
CA ALA A 148 -7.54 -11.57 9.90
C ALA A 148 -6.57 -10.56 10.53
N GLY A 149 -6.21 -9.51 9.77
CA GLY A 149 -5.31 -8.43 10.25
C GLY A 149 -5.90 -7.63 11.41
N LEU A 150 -7.22 -7.49 11.47
CA LEU A 150 -7.95 -6.83 12.57
C LEU A 150 -8.27 -7.75 13.74
N GLY A 151 -8.04 -9.07 13.59
CA GLY A 151 -8.42 -10.06 14.60
C GLY A 151 -9.93 -10.29 14.69
N VAL A 152 -10.67 -10.07 13.60
CA VAL A 152 -12.10 -10.36 13.52
C VAL A 152 -12.30 -11.87 13.46
N ALA A 153 -13.20 -12.40 14.28
CA ALA A 153 -13.47 -13.83 14.37
C ALA A 153 -14.05 -14.39 13.04
N GLY A 154 -13.68 -15.60 12.68
CA GLY A 154 -14.28 -16.34 11.56
C GLY A 154 -13.34 -16.67 10.40
N VAL A 155 -12.14 -16.11 10.34
CA VAL A 155 -11.14 -16.45 9.31
C VAL A 155 -10.19 -17.51 9.86
N SER A 156 -10.05 -18.65 9.14
CA SER A 156 -9.15 -19.70 9.58
C SER A 156 -7.70 -19.37 9.27
N GLU A 157 -6.75 -19.83 10.10
CA GLU A 157 -5.31 -19.65 9.84
C GLU A 157 -4.88 -20.24 8.47
N GLN A 158 -5.55 -21.32 8.03
CA GLN A 158 -5.25 -21.93 6.73
C GLN A 158 -5.65 -21.01 5.58
N ASP A 159 -6.77 -20.30 5.69
CA ASP A 159 -7.22 -19.36 4.66
C ASP A 159 -6.31 -18.13 4.65
N VAL A 160 -5.89 -17.64 5.81
CA VAL A 160 -4.89 -16.56 5.90
C VAL A 160 -3.58 -16.92 5.21
N ARG A 161 -3.09 -18.17 5.37
CA ARG A 161 -1.87 -18.62 4.69
C ARG A 161 -2.00 -18.64 3.17
N LYS A 162 -3.19 -18.96 2.64
CA LYS A 162 -3.46 -18.91 1.18
C LYS A 162 -3.42 -17.47 0.63
N LEU A 163 -3.63 -16.49 1.50
CA LEU A 163 -3.62 -15.07 1.18
C LEU A 163 -2.27 -14.39 1.51
N ALA A 164 -1.19 -15.16 1.74
CA ALA A 164 0.11 -14.61 2.11
C ALA A 164 0.63 -13.60 1.08
N ASP A 165 0.47 -13.90 -0.21
CA ASP A 165 0.93 -13.05 -1.32
C ASP A 165 -0.02 -11.88 -1.64
N LEU A 166 -1.22 -11.86 -1.05
CA LEU A 166 -2.15 -10.75 -1.22
C LEU A 166 -1.73 -9.60 -0.29
N ASN A 167 -1.32 -8.51 -0.87
CA ASN A 167 -0.90 -7.28 -0.18
C ASN A 167 -1.39 -6.05 -0.95
N SER A 168 -1.21 -4.87 -0.37
CA SER A 168 -1.63 -3.60 -0.97
C SER A 168 -1.04 -3.40 -2.37
N GLY A 169 0.22 -3.73 -2.57
CA GLY A 169 0.89 -3.65 -3.88
C GLY A 169 0.31 -4.63 -4.91
N ALA A 170 -0.03 -5.85 -4.51
CA ALA A 170 -0.67 -6.83 -5.40
C ALA A 170 -2.06 -6.36 -5.84
N VAL A 171 -2.82 -5.73 -4.94
CA VAL A 171 -4.14 -5.17 -5.27
C VAL A 171 -4.01 -3.95 -6.18
N SER A 172 -3.06 -3.06 -5.91
CA SER A 172 -2.81 -1.86 -6.74
C SER A 172 -2.42 -2.21 -8.18
N ASN A 173 -1.74 -3.33 -8.38
CA ASN A 173 -1.25 -3.77 -9.70
C ASN A 173 -2.11 -4.87 -10.34
N VAL A 174 -3.31 -5.12 -9.82
CA VAL A 174 -4.17 -6.18 -10.36
C VAL A 174 -4.64 -5.87 -11.78
N VAL A 175 -4.63 -6.89 -12.62
CA VAL A 175 -5.15 -6.80 -14.00
C VAL A 175 -6.31 -7.76 -14.15
N PHE A 176 -7.48 -7.24 -14.47
CA PHE A 176 -8.67 -8.05 -14.74
C PHE A 176 -8.84 -8.33 -16.23
N THR A 177 -9.40 -9.47 -16.52
CA THR A 177 -9.86 -9.76 -17.88
C THR A 177 -10.94 -8.77 -18.28
N GLN A 178 -10.75 -8.11 -19.41
CA GLN A 178 -11.72 -7.16 -19.92
C GLN A 178 -12.92 -7.89 -20.57
N ARG A 179 -14.10 -7.35 -20.31
CA ARG A 179 -15.37 -7.73 -20.92
C ARG A 179 -15.92 -6.54 -21.72
N LYS A 180 -16.98 -6.75 -22.47
CA LYS A 180 -17.66 -5.68 -23.23
C LYS A 180 -18.96 -5.28 -22.53
N GLY A 181 -19.10 -3.99 -22.28
CA GLY A 181 -20.33 -3.38 -21.82
C GLY A 181 -20.90 -4.07 -20.57
N LYS A 182 -22.17 -4.41 -20.64
CA LYS A 182 -22.94 -4.96 -19.51
C LYS A 182 -22.50 -6.36 -19.02
N ASN A 183 -21.55 -6.99 -19.70
CA ASN A 183 -21.05 -8.32 -19.31
C ASN A 183 -20.04 -8.28 -18.14
N GLY A 184 -19.53 -7.11 -17.80
CA GLY A 184 -18.62 -6.87 -16.68
C GLY A 184 -19.14 -5.78 -15.75
N TYR A 185 -18.33 -5.44 -14.75
CA TYR A 185 -18.52 -4.30 -13.86
C TYR A 185 -17.94 -3.02 -14.48
N ASP A 186 -18.51 -1.87 -14.12
CA ASP A 186 -17.97 -0.54 -14.47
C ASP A 186 -16.56 -0.37 -13.87
N GLU A 187 -15.57 -0.12 -14.74
CA GLU A 187 -14.16 -0.03 -14.34
C GLU A 187 -13.93 1.05 -13.30
N ARG A 188 -14.54 2.24 -13.46
CA ARG A 188 -14.32 3.37 -12.54
C ARG A 188 -14.82 3.08 -11.13
N GLN A 189 -15.94 2.38 -11.00
CA GLN A 189 -16.47 2.02 -9.69
C GLN A 189 -15.58 1.00 -9.00
N VAL A 190 -15.11 0.01 -9.74
CA VAL A 190 -14.19 -1.00 -9.22
C VAL A 190 -12.86 -0.36 -8.81
N ASP A 191 -12.27 0.46 -9.67
CA ASP A 191 -11.00 1.14 -9.40
C ASP A 191 -11.10 2.04 -8.16
N TYR A 192 -12.17 2.82 -8.05
CA TYR A 192 -12.41 3.66 -6.86
C TYR A 192 -12.50 2.83 -5.57
N TYR A 193 -13.21 1.72 -5.62
CA TYR A 193 -13.34 0.82 -4.49
C TYR A 193 -12.01 0.13 -4.14
N LEU A 194 -11.26 -0.32 -5.14
CA LEU A 194 -9.94 -0.93 -4.93
C LEU A 194 -8.94 0.03 -4.28
N ASN A 195 -9.03 1.33 -4.56
CA ASN A 195 -8.21 2.32 -3.84
C ASN A 195 -8.48 2.30 -2.33
N SER A 196 -9.73 2.16 -1.89
CA SER A 196 -10.07 2.02 -0.47
C SER A 196 -9.53 0.70 0.10
N CYS A 197 -9.58 -0.38 -0.68
CA CYS A 197 -8.98 -1.67 -0.30
C CYS A 197 -7.46 -1.58 -0.14
N VAL A 198 -6.78 -0.90 -1.05
CA VAL A 198 -5.32 -0.67 -0.98
C VAL A 198 -4.97 0.14 0.28
N GLN A 199 -5.72 1.20 0.59
CA GLN A 199 -5.54 1.98 1.81
C GLN A 199 -5.70 1.11 3.07
N LEU A 200 -6.74 0.28 3.13
CA LEU A 200 -6.99 -0.62 4.25
C LEU A 200 -5.83 -1.61 4.45
N LEU A 201 -5.41 -2.30 3.39
CA LEU A 201 -4.31 -3.26 3.46
C LEU A 201 -2.99 -2.58 3.82
N SER A 202 -2.68 -1.43 3.22
CA SER A 202 -1.47 -0.66 3.54
C SER A 202 -1.40 -0.25 5.01
N ARG A 203 -2.53 0.16 5.60
CA ARG A 203 -2.59 0.50 7.04
C ARG A 203 -2.32 -0.73 7.91
N LEU A 204 -2.90 -1.87 7.60
CA LEU A 204 -2.68 -3.12 8.34
C LEU A 204 -1.25 -3.62 8.22
N GLU A 205 -0.68 -3.58 7.02
CA GLU A 205 0.71 -3.94 6.75
C GLU A 205 1.69 -3.02 7.47
N SER A 206 1.43 -1.72 7.44
CA SER A 206 2.22 -0.72 8.16
C SER A 206 2.18 -0.95 9.67
N PHE A 207 1.00 -1.17 10.23
CA PHE A 207 0.87 -1.46 11.65
C PHE A 207 1.68 -2.69 12.06
N ALA A 208 1.66 -3.76 11.26
CA ALA A 208 2.47 -4.95 11.51
C ALA A 208 3.98 -4.66 11.52
N ARG A 209 4.45 -3.71 10.69
CA ARG A 209 5.86 -3.30 10.64
C ARG A 209 6.26 -2.37 11.79
N VAL A 210 5.40 -1.42 12.17
CA VAL A 210 5.76 -0.37 13.14
C VAL A 210 5.35 -0.70 14.57
N SER A 211 4.49 -1.69 14.80
CA SER A 211 3.96 -2.02 16.12
C SER A 211 5.04 -2.34 17.15
N ASP A 212 6.11 -2.99 16.74
CA ASP A 212 7.23 -3.36 17.61
C ASP A 212 8.05 -2.13 18.03
N TYR A 213 8.15 -1.11 17.19
CA TYR A 213 8.89 0.13 17.48
C TYR A 213 8.10 1.08 18.39
N VAL A 214 6.79 1.16 18.23
CA VAL A 214 5.93 2.07 19.02
C VAL A 214 5.58 1.46 20.39
N GLY A 215 5.75 0.13 20.59
CA GLY A 215 5.49 -0.58 21.84
C GLY A 215 6.65 -0.57 22.85
N GLY A 216 7.88 -0.32 22.42
CA GLY A 216 9.08 -0.40 23.25
C GLY A 216 9.38 0.82 24.13
N GLY A 217 8.60 1.90 24.02
CA GLY A 217 8.86 3.17 24.71
C GLY A 217 8.40 3.29 26.16
N HIS A 218 7.69 2.29 26.74
CA HIS A 218 7.06 2.47 28.06
C HIS A 218 7.43 1.44 29.14
N GLU A 219 8.39 0.54 28.93
CA GLU A 219 8.77 -0.46 29.96
C GLU A 219 10.21 -0.36 30.49
N SER A 220 10.87 0.77 30.44
CA SER A 220 12.18 0.97 31.06
C SER A 220 12.21 2.06 32.14
N GLY A 221 11.27 2.00 33.10
CA GLY A 221 11.23 2.96 34.19
C GLY A 221 10.60 2.41 35.45
N GLY A 222 11.32 1.58 36.23
CA GLY A 222 10.84 1.35 37.59
C GLY A 222 11.07 -0.01 38.20
N SER A 223 12.30 -0.41 38.41
CA SER A 223 12.60 -1.30 39.56
C SER A 223 14.03 -1.07 40.04
N ARG A 224 14.24 0.02 40.78
CA ARG A 224 15.32 0.05 41.75
C ARG A 224 14.80 -0.56 43.05
N ARG A 225 15.12 -1.80 43.26
CA ARG A 225 15.05 -2.45 44.56
C ARG A 225 16.06 -1.79 45.49
N SER A 226 15.58 -1.10 46.49
CA SER A 226 16.38 -0.78 47.68
C SER A 226 16.51 -2.04 48.54
N SER A 227 17.60 -2.74 48.41
CA SER A 227 18.09 -3.68 49.43
C SER A 227 18.71 -2.83 50.54
N GLY A 228 18.02 -2.71 51.65
CA GLY A 228 18.53 -2.20 52.92
C GLY A 228 18.81 -3.36 53.84
N ALA A 229 20.07 -3.68 53.96
CA ALA A 229 20.60 -4.62 54.93
C ALA A 229 20.55 -4.03 56.37
N ARG A 230 20.57 -4.91 57.31
CA ARG A 230 21.32 -4.91 58.58
C ARG A 230 20.52 -5.58 59.68
N SER A 231 21.04 -6.61 60.25
CA SER A 231 22.21 -6.94 61.01
C SER A 231 21.97 -6.79 62.52
N ALA A 232 22.31 -7.84 63.17
CA ALA A 232 23.00 -7.98 64.45
C ALA A 232 22.25 -7.63 65.76
N SER A 233 21.98 -8.49 66.56
CA SER A 233 22.74 -8.91 67.72
C SER A 233 22.15 -10.19 68.29
#